data_06b25b77e46d5d332f6cd43623e547e5
#
_entry.id   06b25b77e46d5d332f6cd43623e547e5
#
_cell.length_a   1.000
_cell.length_b   1.000
_cell.length_c   1.000
_cell.angle_alpha   90.00
_cell.angle_beta   90.00
_cell.angle_gamma   90.00
#
_symmetry.space_group_name_H-M   'P 1'
#
loop_
_entity.id
_entity.type
_entity.pdbx_description
1 polymer ?
#
loop_
_entity_poly.entity_id
_entity_poly.type
_entity_poly.pdbx_seq_one_letter_code
_entity_poly.pdbx_strand_id
1 'polypeptide(L)'
;GIAGYNDMMLSKSFYHLFADCNYILICQTDAWIFRDELEQWCDYGYDYVGAPWPKRKVYELPLIKQYLWLRRKLFGGEDRILRQDYFGKVGNGGLSLRKVTSAIAACEKYARRAEEFKLKQGIVYNEDWFWALVPKEFKYPPFDQALGFSFDSHPELCFKLAKGKLPFGCHGWYKRRNIAFW
;
A
#
# COMPACT_ATOMS: atom_id res chain seq x y z
N GLY A 1 -1.76 -19.14 3.29
CA GLY A 1 -0.52 -18.41 3.44
C GLY A 1 -0.48 -17.20 2.50
N ILE A 2 0.63 -16.47 2.47
CA ILE A 2 0.76 -15.17 1.74
C ILE A 2 0.53 -15.31 0.23
N ALA A 3 0.90 -16.42 -0.38
CA ALA A 3 0.67 -16.66 -1.81
C ALA A 3 -0.83 -16.70 -2.14
N GLY A 4 -1.61 -17.49 -1.39
CA GLY A 4 -3.06 -17.54 -1.60
C GLY A 4 -3.76 -16.20 -1.29
N TYR A 5 -3.23 -15.42 -0.34
CA TYR A 5 -3.71 -14.06 -0.09
C TYR A 5 -3.43 -13.14 -1.29
N ASN A 6 -2.21 -13.16 -1.83
CA ASN A 6 -1.85 -12.41 -3.03
C ASN A 6 -2.74 -12.80 -4.24
N ASP A 7 -2.95 -14.12 -4.44
CA ASP A 7 -3.83 -14.62 -5.50
C ASP A 7 -5.24 -14.05 -5.38
N MET A 8 -5.81 -14.10 -4.18
CA MET A 8 -7.14 -13.57 -3.92
C MET A 8 -7.21 -12.07 -4.16
N MET A 9 -6.26 -11.30 -3.59
CA MET A 9 -6.23 -9.84 -3.67
C MET A 9 -5.92 -9.29 -5.08
N LEU A 10 -5.35 -10.10 -5.95
CA LEU A 10 -5.08 -9.77 -7.36
C LEU A 10 -6.09 -10.43 -8.32
N SER A 11 -7.17 -10.98 -7.81
CA SER A 11 -8.18 -11.70 -8.59
C SER A 11 -9.41 -10.83 -8.84
N LYS A 12 -9.81 -10.69 -10.11
CA LYS A 12 -11.06 -10.02 -10.49
C LYS A 12 -12.28 -10.67 -9.84
N SER A 13 -12.29 -12.01 -9.74
CA SER A 13 -13.41 -12.76 -9.15
C SER A 13 -13.64 -12.40 -7.68
N PHE A 14 -12.59 -12.12 -6.92
CA PHE A 14 -12.73 -11.66 -5.55
C PHE A 14 -13.50 -10.34 -5.47
N TYR A 15 -13.14 -9.34 -6.28
CA TYR A 15 -13.82 -8.05 -6.25
C TYR A 15 -15.24 -8.11 -6.80
N HIS A 16 -15.54 -9.02 -7.72
CA HIS A 16 -16.91 -9.26 -8.20
C HIS A 16 -17.87 -9.74 -7.12
N LEU A 17 -17.39 -10.41 -6.05
CA LEU A 17 -18.23 -10.78 -4.91
C LEU A 17 -18.81 -9.55 -4.19
N PHE A 18 -18.24 -8.39 -4.40
CA PHE A 18 -18.62 -7.11 -3.78
C PHE A 18 -19.11 -6.09 -4.81
N ALA A 19 -19.60 -6.55 -5.98
CA ALA A 19 -19.98 -5.65 -7.07
C ALA A 19 -21.08 -4.66 -6.69
N ASP A 20 -21.91 -5.00 -5.70
CA ASP A 20 -22.96 -4.14 -5.17
C ASP A 20 -22.46 -3.11 -4.15
N CYS A 21 -21.17 -3.15 -3.78
CA CYS A 21 -20.54 -2.21 -2.87
C CYS A 21 -19.72 -1.18 -3.64
N ASN A 22 -19.69 0.06 -3.19
CA ASN A 22 -18.80 1.09 -3.74
C ASN A 22 -17.35 0.86 -3.31
N TYR A 23 -17.17 0.46 -2.04
CA TYR A 23 -15.86 0.23 -1.42
C TYR A 23 -15.85 -1.05 -0.59
N ILE A 24 -14.67 -1.64 -0.45
CA ILE A 24 -14.37 -2.67 0.55
C ILE A 24 -13.20 -2.21 1.41
N LEU A 25 -13.31 -2.47 2.71
CA LEU A 25 -12.20 -2.32 3.65
C LEU A 25 -11.55 -3.68 3.87
N ILE A 26 -10.31 -3.83 3.44
CA ILE A 26 -9.48 -4.96 3.84
C ILE A 26 -8.94 -4.67 5.23
N CYS A 27 -9.26 -5.53 6.20
CA CYS A 27 -8.84 -5.42 7.59
C CYS A 27 -8.31 -6.79 8.04
N GLN A 28 -7.00 -6.97 8.03
CA GLN A 28 -6.34 -8.20 8.50
C GLN A 28 -6.46 -8.29 10.02
N THR A 29 -6.30 -9.49 10.56
CA THR A 29 -6.46 -9.77 12.00
C THR A 29 -5.47 -9.03 12.90
N ASP A 30 -4.40 -8.50 12.34
CA ASP A 30 -3.40 -7.64 12.99
C ASP A 30 -3.54 -6.15 12.63
N ALA A 31 -4.69 -5.77 12.10
CA ALA A 31 -5.08 -4.37 11.98
C ALA A 31 -5.90 -3.93 13.21
N TRP A 32 -5.88 -2.64 13.49
CA TRP A 32 -6.66 -2.03 14.55
C TRP A 32 -7.21 -0.69 14.08
N ILE A 33 -8.49 -0.45 14.34
CA ILE A 33 -9.21 0.79 13.99
C ILE A 33 -9.43 1.59 15.27
N PHE A 34 -9.03 2.86 15.27
CA PHE A 34 -9.09 3.75 16.43
C PHE A 34 -10.32 4.64 16.43
N ARG A 35 -10.90 4.93 15.26
CA ARG A 35 -11.96 5.94 15.10
C ARG A 35 -12.99 5.50 14.08
N ASP A 36 -14.20 6.01 14.21
CA ASP A 36 -15.28 5.81 13.24
C ASP A 36 -15.22 6.91 12.17
N GLU A 37 -14.37 6.72 11.17
CA GLU A 37 -14.14 7.67 10.07
C GLU A 37 -14.25 6.99 8.68
N LEU A 38 -14.79 5.77 8.60
CA LEU A 38 -14.78 5.00 7.36
C LEU A 38 -15.56 5.69 6.24
N GLU A 39 -16.75 6.23 6.54
CA GLU A 39 -17.55 6.96 5.56
C GLU A 39 -16.80 8.15 4.98
N GLN A 40 -16.13 8.93 5.83
CA GLN A 40 -15.31 10.05 5.40
C GLN A 40 -14.21 9.62 4.41
N TRP A 41 -13.58 8.46 4.66
CA TRP A 41 -12.56 7.92 3.75
C TRP A 41 -13.14 7.47 2.41
N CYS A 42 -14.37 6.95 2.39
CA CYS A 42 -15.11 6.64 1.17
C CYS A 42 -15.44 7.91 0.37
N ASP A 43 -15.88 8.97 1.05
CA ASP A 43 -16.30 10.24 0.45
C ASP A 43 -15.17 10.98 -0.27
N TYR A 44 -13.91 10.78 0.11
CA TYR A 44 -12.78 11.33 -0.62
C TYR A 44 -12.63 10.80 -2.05
N GLY A 45 -13.29 9.69 -2.38
CA GLY A 45 -13.37 9.16 -3.73
C GLY A 45 -12.05 8.63 -4.28
N TYR A 46 -11.12 8.19 -3.42
CA TYR A 46 -9.88 7.54 -3.84
C TYR A 46 -10.13 6.12 -4.34
N ASP A 47 -9.32 5.65 -5.29
CA ASP A 47 -9.43 4.28 -5.80
C ASP A 47 -8.78 3.27 -4.86
N TYR A 48 -7.71 3.69 -4.17
CA TYR A 48 -6.99 2.91 -3.17
C TYR A 48 -6.45 3.80 -2.06
N VAL A 49 -6.70 3.41 -0.81
CA VAL A 49 -6.13 4.05 0.38
C VAL A 49 -5.48 2.97 1.24
N GLY A 50 -4.28 3.22 1.72
CA GLY A 50 -3.55 2.35 2.63
C GLY A 50 -2.50 3.14 3.40
N ALA A 51 -1.70 2.48 4.24
CA ALA A 51 -0.62 3.15 4.93
C ALA A 51 0.45 3.64 3.94
N PRO A 52 0.93 4.88 4.06
CA PRO A 52 2.03 5.35 3.23
C PRO A 52 3.35 4.77 3.72
N TRP A 53 4.29 4.57 2.80
CA TRP A 53 5.64 4.12 3.11
C TRP A 53 6.60 5.31 3.26
N PRO A 54 6.96 5.70 4.50
CA PRO A 54 7.80 6.87 4.71
C PRO A 54 9.23 6.61 4.21
N LYS A 55 9.79 7.60 3.55
CA LYS A 55 11.21 7.59 3.17
C LYS A 55 12.04 8.01 4.38
N ARG A 56 12.90 7.11 4.86
CA ARG A 56 13.81 7.43 5.96
C ARG A 56 14.89 8.42 5.53
N LYS A 57 15.29 9.33 6.42
CA LYS A 57 16.32 10.36 6.16
C LYS A 57 17.63 9.79 5.62
N VAL A 58 18.01 8.56 5.99
CA VAL A 58 19.21 7.90 5.51
C VAL A 58 19.26 7.81 3.97
N TYR A 59 18.11 7.69 3.31
CA TYR A 59 18.02 7.63 1.85
C TYR A 59 18.18 8.99 1.15
N GLU A 60 18.28 10.08 1.93
CA GLU A 60 18.60 11.42 1.43
C GLU A 60 20.11 11.74 1.48
N LEU A 61 20.90 10.90 2.14
CA LEU A 61 22.35 11.07 2.18
C LEU A 61 22.94 11.01 0.75
N PRO A 62 23.87 11.89 0.40
CA PRO A 62 24.38 12.04 -0.97
C PRO A 62 24.85 10.73 -1.61
N LEU A 63 25.66 9.95 -0.90
CA LEU A 63 26.19 8.68 -1.40
C LEU A 63 25.10 7.64 -1.63
N ILE A 64 24.12 7.56 -0.71
CA ILE A 64 23.00 6.62 -0.83
C ILE A 64 22.06 7.05 -1.97
N LYS A 65 21.82 8.35 -2.11
CA LYS A 65 21.01 8.90 -3.20
C LYS A 65 21.63 8.61 -4.57
N GLN A 66 22.95 8.80 -4.69
CA GLN A 66 23.70 8.48 -5.89
C GLN A 66 23.67 6.97 -6.20
N TYR A 67 23.86 6.11 -5.19
CA TYR A 67 23.73 4.67 -5.33
C TYR A 67 22.34 4.25 -5.82
N LEU A 68 21.28 4.80 -5.25
CA LEU A 68 19.90 4.49 -5.66
C LEU A 68 19.62 4.94 -7.10
N TRP A 69 20.13 6.11 -7.48
CA TRP A 69 20.05 6.61 -8.87
C TRP A 69 20.77 5.68 -9.85
N LEU A 70 22.03 5.30 -9.53
CA LEU A 70 22.81 4.39 -10.37
C LEU A 70 22.14 3.02 -10.49
N ARG A 71 21.63 2.50 -9.38
CA ARG A 71 20.86 1.25 -9.35
C ARG A 71 19.63 1.31 -10.24
N ARG A 72 18.90 2.44 -10.25
CA ARG A 72 17.78 2.64 -11.16
C ARG A 72 18.24 2.67 -12.62
N LYS A 73 19.33 3.36 -12.91
CA LYS A 73 19.88 3.44 -14.28
C LYS A 73 20.36 2.09 -14.81
N LEU A 74 21.01 1.28 -13.98
CA LEU A 74 21.58 -0.02 -14.40
C LEU A 74 20.56 -1.16 -14.39
N PHE A 75 19.65 -1.18 -13.42
CA PHE A 75 18.74 -2.30 -13.18
C PHE A 75 17.28 -1.92 -13.32
N GLY A 76 16.95 -0.67 -13.55
CA GLY A 76 15.59 -0.22 -13.83
C GLY A 76 15.21 -0.53 -15.26
N GLY A 77 13.98 -0.99 -15.48
CA GLY A 77 13.35 -1.11 -16.77
C GLY A 77 11.93 -0.60 -16.64
N GLU A 78 11.20 -0.47 -17.74
CA GLU A 78 9.86 0.10 -17.75
C GLU A 78 8.91 -0.65 -16.80
N ASP A 79 9.01 -1.98 -16.78
CA ASP A 79 8.18 -2.86 -15.94
C ASP A 79 8.88 -3.38 -14.68
N ARG A 80 10.15 -3.04 -14.46
CA ARG A 80 10.90 -3.57 -13.32
C ARG A 80 10.73 -2.72 -12.08
N ILE A 81 10.12 -3.30 -11.07
CA ILE A 81 9.97 -2.69 -9.76
C ILE A 81 11.27 -2.89 -8.95
N LEU A 82 11.82 -1.79 -8.47
CA LEU A 82 12.93 -1.79 -7.53
C LEU A 82 12.43 -1.43 -6.13
N ARG A 83 13.11 -1.94 -5.10
CA ARG A 83 12.72 -1.69 -3.72
C ARG A 83 12.60 -0.21 -3.35
N GLN A 84 13.29 0.67 -4.04
CA GLN A 84 13.22 2.13 -3.81
C GLN A 84 11.95 2.79 -4.36
N ASP A 85 11.16 2.09 -5.18
CA ASP A 85 9.99 2.67 -5.87
C ASP A 85 8.81 2.89 -4.93
N TYR A 86 8.80 2.21 -3.78
CA TYR A 86 7.75 2.37 -2.79
C TYR A 86 7.88 3.64 -1.93
N PHE A 87 9.09 4.28 -1.91
CA PHE A 87 9.28 5.45 -1.06
C PHE A 87 8.28 6.56 -1.38
N GLY A 88 7.54 6.98 -0.37
CA GLY A 88 6.52 8.02 -0.50
C GLY A 88 5.23 7.57 -1.18
N LYS A 89 5.11 6.28 -1.52
CA LYS A 89 3.88 5.73 -2.09
C LYS A 89 2.92 5.29 -1.00
N VAL A 90 1.64 5.25 -1.36
CA VAL A 90 0.56 4.70 -0.56
C VAL A 90 0.39 3.24 -0.95
N GLY A 91 0.51 2.35 0.03
CA GLY A 91 0.41 0.91 -0.18
C GLY A 91 -0.15 0.24 1.06
N ASN A 92 0.39 -0.90 1.43
CA ASN A 92 -0.03 -1.74 2.54
C ASN A 92 -1.42 -2.36 2.41
N GLY A 93 -1.44 -3.66 2.13
CA GLY A 93 -2.68 -4.43 1.93
C GLY A 93 -3.43 -4.78 3.21
N GLY A 94 -2.78 -4.74 4.38
CA GLY A 94 -3.34 -5.27 5.63
C GLY A 94 -4.43 -4.40 6.27
N LEU A 95 -4.37 -3.09 6.08
CA LEU A 95 -5.48 -2.16 6.31
C LEU A 95 -5.57 -1.24 5.10
N SER A 96 -6.53 -1.51 4.21
CA SER A 96 -6.68 -0.73 2.98
C SER A 96 -8.12 -0.61 2.54
N LEU A 97 -8.51 0.57 2.08
CA LEU A 97 -9.80 0.85 1.48
C LEU A 97 -9.66 0.82 -0.03
N ARG A 98 -10.53 0.08 -0.71
CA ARG A 98 -10.44 -0.15 -2.16
C ARG A 98 -11.79 0.11 -2.82
N LYS A 99 -11.80 0.94 -3.86
CA LYS A 99 -12.98 1.16 -4.68
C LYS A 99 -13.19 -0.05 -5.58
N VAL A 100 -14.33 -0.70 -5.45
CA VAL A 100 -14.60 -2.01 -6.08
C VAL A 100 -14.51 -1.93 -7.59
N THR A 101 -15.15 -0.95 -8.20
CA THR A 101 -15.16 -0.77 -9.66
C THR A 101 -13.76 -0.54 -10.24
N SER A 102 -12.93 0.26 -9.54
CA SER A 102 -11.54 0.52 -9.94
C SER A 102 -10.67 -0.70 -9.79
N ALA A 103 -10.87 -1.48 -8.72
CA ALA A 103 -10.13 -2.73 -8.51
C ALA A 103 -10.46 -3.78 -9.58
N ILE A 104 -11.74 -3.95 -9.95
CA ILE A 104 -12.17 -4.83 -11.05
C ILE A 104 -11.50 -4.41 -12.36
N ALA A 105 -11.61 -3.13 -12.72
CA ALA A 105 -11.02 -2.61 -13.96
C ALA A 105 -9.48 -2.79 -14.00
N ALA A 106 -8.79 -2.58 -12.87
CA ALA A 106 -7.36 -2.77 -12.80
C ALA A 106 -6.95 -4.26 -12.91
N CYS A 107 -7.68 -5.18 -12.28
CA CYS A 107 -7.45 -6.61 -12.42
C CYS A 107 -7.61 -7.06 -13.89
N GLU A 108 -8.55 -6.50 -14.63
CA GLU A 108 -8.72 -6.76 -16.07
C GLU A 108 -7.57 -6.16 -16.89
N LYS A 109 -7.37 -4.85 -16.76
CA LYS A 109 -6.39 -4.09 -17.53
C LYS A 109 -4.97 -4.62 -17.34
N TYR A 110 -4.62 -4.97 -16.12
CA TYR A 110 -3.29 -5.42 -15.74
C TYR A 110 -3.19 -6.92 -15.47
N ALA A 111 -4.10 -7.74 -16.05
CA ALA A 111 -4.17 -9.19 -15.80
C ALA A 111 -2.82 -9.89 -15.97
N ARG A 112 -2.08 -9.63 -17.08
CA ARG A 112 -0.74 -10.19 -17.29
C ARG A 112 0.23 -9.81 -16.18
N ARG A 113 0.15 -8.57 -15.69
CA ARG A 113 1.02 -8.08 -14.63
C ARG A 113 0.65 -8.69 -13.28
N ALA A 114 -0.64 -8.87 -13.00
CA ALA A 114 -1.13 -9.57 -11.81
C ALA A 114 -0.63 -11.01 -11.77
N GLU A 115 -0.69 -11.75 -12.89
CA GLU A 115 -0.15 -13.11 -12.97
C GLU A 115 1.37 -13.13 -12.73
N GLU A 116 2.12 -12.18 -13.25
CA GLU A 116 3.54 -12.06 -12.95
C GLU A 116 3.82 -11.89 -11.44
N PHE A 117 3.02 -11.09 -10.74
CA PHE A 117 3.13 -10.91 -9.29
C PHE A 117 2.81 -12.19 -8.51
N LYS A 118 1.82 -12.96 -8.94
CA LYS A 118 1.45 -14.25 -8.33
C LYS A 118 2.54 -15.30 -8.51
N LEU A 119 3.17 -15.35 -9.69
CA LEU A 119 4.20 -16.36 -10.02
C LEU A 119 5.56 -16.05 -9.40
N LYS A 120 5.89 -14.78 -9.20
CA LYS A 120 7.18 -14.36 -8.64
C LYS A 120 7.12 -14.34 -7.11
N GLN A 121 8.25 -14.66 -6.49
CA GLN A 121 8.40 -14.59 -5.05
C GLN A 121 9.22 -13.35 -4.65
N GLY A 122 9.00 -12.88 -3.43
CA GLY A 122 9.72 -11.77 -2.84
C GLY A 122 8.83 -10.58 -2.53
N ILE A 123 9.29 -9.75 -1.62
CA ILE A 123 8.50 -8.65 -1.05
C ILE A 123 7.97 -7.66 -2.07
N VAL A 124 8.69 -7.45 -3.17
CA VAL A 124 8.29 -6.52 -4.24
C VAL A 124 7.17 -7.08 -5.14
N TYR A 125 6.83 -8.34 -4.97
CA TYR A 125 5.75 -9.03 -5.68
C TYR A 125 4.55 -9.32 -4.76
N ASN A 126 4.50 -8.77 -3.56
CA ASN A 126 3.29 -8.78 -2.74
C ASN A 126 2.21 -7.88 -3.38
N GLU A 127 0.95 -8.19 -3.12
CA GLU A 127 -0.21 -7.50 -3.72
C GLU A 127 -0.23 -5.99 -3.42
N ASP A 128 0.24 -5.57 -2.27
CA ASP A 128 0.31 -4.17 -1.87
C ASP A 128 1.25 -3.33 -2.76
N TRP A 129 2.34 -3.93 -3.23
CA TRP A 129 3.22 -3.31 -4.23
C TRP A 129 2.56 -3.21 -5.61
N PHE A 130 1.77 -4.22 -5.99
CA PHE A 130 0.99 -4.13 -7.22
C PHE A 130 0.03 -2.94 -7.16
N TRP A 131 -0.80 -2.88 -6.12
CA TRP A 131 -1.78 -1.81 -5.97
C TRP A 131 -1.14 -0.42 -5.87
N ALA A 132 0.02 -0.30 -5.25
CA ALA A 132 0.71 0.98 -5.09
C ALA A 132 1.42 1.47 -6.36
N LEU A 133 1.82 0.56 -7.28
CA LEU A 133 2.78 0.88 -8.34
C LEU A 133 2.31 0.57 -9.75
N VAL A 134 1.36 -0.36 -9.92
CA VAL A 134 0.95 -0.83 -11.26
C VAL A 134 -0.21 0.00 -11.83
N PRO A 135 -1.34 0.22 -11.15
CA PRO A 135 -2.43 1.04 -11.68
C PRO A 135 -2.05 2.53 -11.69
N LYS A 136 -1.57 3.03 -12.82
CA LYS A 136 -1.11 4.43 -12.96
C LYS A 136 -2.25 5.45 -12.95
N GLU A 137 -3.44 5.04 -13.34
CA GLU A 137 -4.64 5.84 -13.38
C GLU A 137 -5.36 5.98 -12.03
N PHE A 138 -4.96 5.20 -11.04
CA PHE A 138 -5.59 5.26 -9.71
C PHE A 138 -5.41 6.61 -9.04
N LYS A 139 -6.48 7.11 -8.46
CA LYS A 139 -6.48 8.26 -7.57
C LYS A 139 -6.12 7.79 -6.16
N TYR A 140 -4.89 8.11 -5.75
CA TYR A 140 -4.39 7.85 -4.39
C TYR A 140 -4.46 9.13 -3.55
N PRO A 141 -4.61 9.02 -2.21
CA PRO A 141 -4.43 10.18 -1.35
C PRO A 141 -2.98 10.70 -1.41
N PRO A 142 -2.77 12.00 -1.25
CA PRO A 142 -1.44 12.54 -0.97
C PRO A 142 -0.83 11.87 0.26
N PHE A 143 0.50 11.81 0.32
CA PHE A 143 1.23 11.15 1.40
C PHE A 143 0.79 11.63 2.80
N ASP A 144 0.68 12.95 2.98
CA ASP A 144 0.29 13.55 4.26
C ASP A 144 -1.14 13.20 4.66
N GLN A 145 -2.05 13.07 3.70
CA GLN A 145 -3.42 12.64 3.97
C GLN A 145 -3.45 11.13 4.28
N ALA A 146 -2.69 10.31 3.56
CA ALA A 146 -2.59 8.87 3.82
C ALA A 146 -2.05 8.54 5.22
N LEU A 147 -1.21 9.42 5.79
CA LEU A 147 -0.81 9.32 7.21
C LEU A 147 -2.02 9.40 8.17
N GLY A 148 -3.09 10.09 7.79
CA GLY A 148 -4.34 10.11 8.55
C GLY A 148 -5.12 8.79 8.49
N PHE A 149 -4.90 7.97 7.44
CA PHE A 149 -5.60 6.70 7.30
C PHE A 149 -4.95 5.57 8.09
N SER A 150 -3.66 5.30 7.89
CA SER A 150 -3.04 4.15 8.56
C SER A 150 -1.53 4.29 8.74
N PHE A 151 -1.03 3.66 9.82
CA PHE A 151 0.40 3.37 10.00
C PHE A 151 0.63 1.86 9.91
N ASP A 152 1.72 1.45 9.22
CA ASP A 152 2.20 0.06 9.20
C ASP A 152 3.68 0.00 9.60
N SER A 153 4.55 0.39 8.67
CA SER A 153 6.00 0.37 8.92
C SER A 153 6.47 1.69 9.49
N HIS A 154 7.36 1.62 10.47
CA HIS A 154 7.93 2.78 11.15
C HIS A 154 6.87 3.72 11.78
N PRO A 155 6.01 3.22 12.68
CA PRO A 155 4.91 4.01 13.25
C PRO A 155 5.39 5.28 13.97
N GLU A 156 6.53 5.24 14.66
CA GLU A 156 7.13 6.43 15.29
C GLU A 156 7.46 7.53 14.27
N LEU A 157 8.01 7.15 13.10
CA LEU A 157 8.30 8.11 12.04
C LEU A 157 7.01 8.65 11.43
N CYS A 158 6.03 7.78 11.18
CA CYS A 158 4.71 8.18 10.69
C CYS A 158 4.02 9.15 11.67
N PHE A 159 4.03 8.85 12.96
CA PHE A 159 3.47 9.72 14.01
C PHE A 159 4.13 11.10 14.04
N LYS A 160 5.47 11.14 13.92
CA LYS A 160 6.21 12.41 13.84
C LYS A 160 5.84 13.21 12.57
N LEU A 161 5.73 12.52 11.41
CA LEU A 161 5.31 13.17 10.17
C LEU A 161 3.85 13.62 10.22
N ALA A 162 2.98 12.88 10.90
CA ALA A 162 1.59 13.25 11.18
C ALA A 162 1.43 14.33 12.29
N LYS A 163 2.54 14.95 12.72
CA LYS A 163 2.56 16.01 13.75
C LYS A 163 1.90 15.56 15.07
N GLY A 164 2.15 14.31 15.48
CA GLY A 164 1.64 13.75 16.73
C GLY A 164 0.17 13.31 16.69
N LYS A 165 -0.42 13.17 15.50
CA LYS A 165 -1.79 12.67 15.34
C LYS A 165 -1.78 11.17 15.03
N LEU A 166 -2.64 10.42 15.72
CA LEU A 166 -2.89 9.01 15.40
C LEU A 166 -3.76 8.91 14.13
N PRO A 167 -3.58 7.85 13.32
CA PRO A 167 -4.38 7.61 12.12
C PRO A 167 -5.78 7.08 12.45
N PHE A 168 -6.61 6.86 11.41
CA PHE A 168 -7.87 6.10 11.50
C PHE A 168 -7.64 4.69 12.01
N GLY A 169 -6.56 4.02 11.57
CA GLY A 169 -6.18 2.70 12.04
C GLY A 169 -4.71 2.38 11.86
N CYS A 170 -4.31 1.17 12.22
CA CYS A 170 -2.96 0.67 12.01
C CYS A 170 -2.95 -0.79 11.57
N HIS A 171 -1.80 -1.26 11.05
CA HIS A 171 -1.58 -2.66 10.70
C HIS A 171 -0.23 -3.14 11.23
N GLY A 172 -0.16 -4.42 11.59
CA GLY A 172 1.08 -5.02 12.09
C GLY A 172 1.56 -4.41 13.41
N TRP A 173 0.63 -4.00 14.27
CA TRP A 173 0.92 -3.37 15.55
C TRP A 173 1.72 -4.27 16.48
N TYR A 174 1.49 -5.59 16.48
CA TYR A 174 2.16 -6.56 17.34
C TYR A 174 3.57 -6.93 16.88
N LYS A 175 4.01 -6.52 15.68
CA LYS A 175 5.36 -6.80 15.19
C LYS A 175 6.39 -6.25 16.17
N ARG A 176 7.42 -7.06 16.52
CA ARG A 176 8.44 -6.70 17.53
C ARG A 176 9.00 -5.28 17.37
N ARG A 177 9.11 -4.79 16.16
CA ARG A 177 9.62 -3.44 15.86
C ARG A 177 8.61 -2.32 16.09
N ASN A 178 7.32 -2.64 16.21
CA ASN A 178 6.22 -1.67 16.29
C ASN A 178 5.56 -1.65 17.66
N ILE A 179 5.61 -2.79 18.41
CA ILE A 179 4.85 -2.98 19.65
C ILE A 179 5.25 -1.98 20.74
N ALA A 180 6.48 -1.50 20.75
CA ALA A 180 6.94 -0.52 21.73
C ALA A 180 6.35 0.88 21.49
N PHE A 181 5.84 1.13 20.29
CA PHE A 181 5.18 2.39 19.94
C PHE A 181 3.69 2.35 20.29
N TRP A 182 3.03 1.21 20.02
CA TRP A 182 1.59 1.03 20.27
C TRP A 182 1.28 0.66 21.72
#